data_4d1a14916d2b2d7ac24e0f96ebc1e17a
#
_entry.id   4d1a14916d2b2d7ac24e0f96ebc1e17a
#
_cell.length_a   1.000
_cell.length_b   1.000
_cell.length_c   1.000
_cell.angle_alpha   90.00
_cell.angle_beta   90.00
_cell.angle_gamma   90.00
#
_symmetry.space_group_name_H-M   'P 1'
#
loop_
_entity.id
_entity.type
_entity.pdbx_description
1 polymer ?
#
loop_
_entity_poly.entity_id
_entity_poly.type
_entity_poly.pdbx_seq_one_letter_code
_entity_poly.pdbx_strand_id
1 'polypeptide(L)'
;MSKRITIEELQSYLWNSAVLLRTNIDAGAYKQYIFPLLFFKRICDVYDEETAKAVEEYGDDASEFDEDEIHTFIVPKGYHWNDVRAVSENVGVAIVEAFRKVENANSDKLQGIFGDGAWTNKNRLPDRLLKDLLEHFSTKTLSIANCPEDELGQGYEYLIKKFADDSGHTAQEFYTNRTVVHLMTEMLNPESGESIYDPTCGSAGMLISAIAYLKEQGKEWRNVAVYGQEINALTSAIGKMNLFLHGVKDLSLIHISEPTRPL
;
A
#
# COMPACT_ATOMS: atom_id res chain seq x y z
N MET A 1 6.15 8.54 23.63
CA MET A 1 5.94 7.30 22.87
C MET A 1 4.49 7.28 22.38
N SER A 2 4.26 7.30 21.09
CA SER A 2 2.92 7.14 20.50
C SER A 2 2.41 5.72 20.81
N LYS A 3 1.12 5.61 21.18
CA LYS A 3 0.51 4.32 21.55
C LYS A 3 0.35 3.46 20.29
N ARG A 4 0.77 2.19 20.36
CA ARG A 4 0.53 1.19 19.29
C ARG A 4 -0.96 1.10 18.98
N ILE A 5 -1.32 1.06 17.70
CA ILE A 5 -2.69 0.97 17.22
C ILE A 5 -3.15 -0.48 17.35
N THR A 6 -4.33 -0.76 17.92
CA THR A 6 -4.88 -2.11 17.90
C THR A 6 -5.51 -2.43 16.54
N ILE A 7 -5.70 -3.71 16.24
CA ILE A 7 -6.27 -4.12 14.94
C ILE A 7 -7.70 -3.59 14.77
N GLU A 8 -8.50 -3.54 15.82
CA GLU A 8 -9.86 -3.01 15.80
C GLU A 8 -9.87 -1.48 15.57
N GLU A 9 -8.97 -0.76 16.24
CA GLU A 9 -8.78 0.68 16.02
C GLU A 9 -8.34 0.96 14.59
N LEU A 10 -7.43 0.13 14.04
CA LEU A 10 -6.94 0.25 12.68
C LEU A 10 -8.05 -0.01 11.66
N GLN A 11 -8.80 -1.09 11.80
CA GLN A 11 -9.93 -1.43 10.92
C GLN A 11 -10.99 -0.33 10.92
N SER A 12 -11.34 0.19 12.09
CA SER A 12 -12.29 1.30 12.22
C SER A 12 -11.76 2.57 11.57
N TYR A 13 -10.50 2.92 11.79
CA TYR A 13 -9.83 4.07 11.19
C TYR A 13 -9.82 3.97 9.66
N LEU A 14 -9.43 2.84 9.12
CA LEU A 14 -9.39 2.61 7.67
C LEU A 14 -10.79 2.65 7.05
N TRP A 15 -11.79 2.02 7.68
CA TRP A 15 -13.17 2.06 7.18
C TRP A 15 -13.78 3.45 7.21
N ASN A 16 -13.51 4.23 8.25
CA ASN A 16 -14.00 5.60 8.36
C ASN A 16 -13.49 6.53 7.26
N SER A 17 -12.28 6.27 6.69
CA SER A 17 -11.81 7.00 5.52
C SER A 17 -12.71 6.79 4.29
N ALA A 18 -13.23 5.56 4.10
CA ALA A 18 -14.19 5.27 3.03
C ALA A 18 -15.56 5.91 3.26
N VAL A 19 -15.98 6.01 4.53
CA VAL A 19 -17.25 6.68 4.90
C VAL A 19 -17.25 8.16 4.48
N LEU A 20 -16.11 8.84 4.54
CA LEU A 20 -15.98 10.21 4.08
C LEU A 20 -16.26 10.37 2.59
N LEU A 21 -15.98 9.35 1.77
CA LEU A 21 -16.20 9.39 0.32
C LEU A 21 -17.64 9.12 -0.11
N ARG A 22 -18.49 8.54 0.76
CA ARG A 22 -19.81 8.02 0.39
C ARG A 22 -20.74 9.01 -0.29
N THR A 23 -20.61 10.29 0.01
CA THR A 23 -21.48 11.33 -0.56
C THR A 23 -21.12 11.72 -1.99
N ASN A 24 -19.87 11.47 -2.41
CA ASN A 24 -19.31 12.00 -3.65
C ASN A 24 -18.80 10.90 -4.60
N ILE A 25 -18.49 9.74 -4.07
CA ILE A 25 -17.82 8.65 -4.79
C ILE A 25 -18.61 7.36 -4.62
N ASP A 26 -18.78 6.60 -5.70
CA ASP A 26 -19.39 5.27 -5.67
C ASP A 26 -18.51 4.26 -4.92
N ALA A 27 -19.13 3.31 -4.22
CA ALA A 27 -18.41 2.33 -3.39
C ALA A 27 -17.33 1.56 -4.16
N GLY A 28 -17.59 1.19 -5.42
CA GLY A 28 -16.60 0.50 -6.27
C GLY A 28 -15.36 1.33 -6.61
N ALA A 29 -15.42 2.66 -6.44
CA ALA A 29 -14.33 3.56 -6.74
C ALA A 29 -13.51 3.99 -5.49
N TYR A 30 -13.93 3.64 -4.25
CA TYR A 30 -13.19 4.03 -3.03
C TYR A 30 -11.74 3.57 -3.06
N LYS A 31 -11.48 2.37 -3.56
CA LYS A 31 -10.16 1.78 -3.66
C LYS A 31 -9.14 2.65 -4.41
N GLN A 32 -9.59 3.40 -5.44
CA GLN A 32 -8.72 4.29 -6.23
C GLN A 32 -8.18 5.48 -5.44
N TYR A 33 -8.79 5.80 -4.30
CA TYR A 33 -8.44 6.96 -3.48
C TYR A 33 -7.90 6.57 -2.11
N ILE A 34 -8.51 5.59 -1.46
CA ILE A 34 -8.11 5.20 -0.10
C ILE A 34 -6.75 4.49 -0.09
N PHE A 35 -6.53 3.52 -0.96
CA PHE A 35 -5.29 2.76 -0.97
C PHE A 35 -4.05 3.61 -1.30
N PRO A 36 -4.04 4.47 -2.34
CA PRO A 36 -2.90 5.34 -2.60
C PRO A 36 -2.60 6.30 -1.44
N LEU A 37 -3.63 6.91 -0.82
CA LEU A 37 -3.43 7.80 0.32
C LEU A 37 -2.89 7.07 1.54
N LEU A 38 -3.43 5.90 1.86
CA LEU A 38 -2.95 5.06 2.95
C LEU A 38 -1.48 4.69 2.75
N PHE A 39 -1.13 4.27 1.54
CA PHE A 39 0.24 3.87 1.21
C PHE A 39 1.20 5.07 1.25
N PHE A 40 0.80 6.22 0.71
CA PHE A 40 1.57 7.45 0.79
C PHE A 40 1.79 7.91 2.24
N LYS A 41 0.72 7.86 3.06
CA LYS A 41 0.83 8.16 4.50
C LYS A 41 1.83 7.22 5.19
N ARG A 42 1.76 5.91 4.89
CA ARG A 42 2.71 4.92 5.43
C ARG A 42 4.14 5.22 5.03
N ILE A 43 4.40 5.51 3.75
CA ILE A 43 5.74 5.87 3.27
C ILE A 43 6.29 7.05 4.06
N CYS A 44 5.51 8.13 4.18
CA CYS A 44 5.96 9.33 4.89
C CYS A 44 6.20 9.09 6.39
N ASP A 45 5.33 8.32 7.07
CA ASP A 45 5.50 8.03 8.49
C ASP A 45 6.69 7.10 8.77
N VAL A 46 7.00 6.18 7.84
CA VAL A 46 8.20 5.33 7.94
C VAL A 46 9.45 6.15 7.66
N TYR A 47 9.42 7.03 6.66
CA TYR A 47 10.50 7.95 6.36
C TYR A 47 10.88 8.80 7.59
N ASP A 48 9.89 9.39 8.27
CA ASP A 48 10.11 10.16 9.51
C ASP A 48 10.71 9.29 10.62
N GLU A 49 10.26 8.04 10.77
CA GLU A 49 10.80 7.10 11.76
C GLU A 49 12.24 6.70 11.45
N GLU A 50 12.56 6.44 10.18
CA GLU A 50 13.90 6.08 9.72
C GLU A 50 14.86 7.26 9.89
N THR A 51 14.44 8.48 9.53
CA THR A 51 15.22 9.72 9.81
C THR A 51 15.52 9.88 11.30
N ALA A 52 14.49 9.71 12.15
CA ALA A 52 14.68 9.86 13.60
C ALA A 52 15.66 8.82 14.16
N LYS A 53 15.62 7.57 13.67
CA LYS A 53 16.56 6.51 14.06
C LYS A 53 17.98 6.81 13.60
N ALA A 54 18.17 7.29 12.37
CA ALA A 54 19.46 7.66 11.85
C ALA A 54 20.11 8.81 12.68
N VAL A 55 19.30 9.82 13.03
CA VAL A 55 19.79 10.92 13.91
C VAL A 55 20.10 10.42 15.31
N GLU A 56 19.34 9.47 15.86
CA GLU A 56 19.63 8.88 17.18
C GLU A 56 20.93 8.05 17.16
N GLU A 57 21.20 7.34 16.06
CA GLU A 57 22.35 6.44 15.93
C GLU A 57 23.65 7.18 15.53
N TYR A 58 23.56 8.12 14.58
CA TYR A 58 24.71 8.77 13.97
C TYR A 58 24.87 10.26 14.35
N GLY A 59 23.88 10.86 15.03
CA GLY A 59 23.92 12.28 15.40
C GLY A 59 23.98 13.20 14.18
N ASP A 60 24.92 14.17 14.23
CA ASP A 60 25.11 15.14 13.12
C ASP A 60 25.65 14.47 11.84
N ASP A 61 26.33 13.32 11.97
CA ASP A 61 26.88 12.55 10.85
C ASP A 61 25.77 11.86 10.02
N ALA A 62 24.53 11.79 10.52
CA ALA A 62 23.40 11.26 9.78
C ALA A 62 23.16 11.95 8.42
N SER A 63 23.57 13.22 8.29
CA SER A 63 23.48 13.99 7.04
C SER A 63 24.54 13.64 5.99
N GLU A 64 25.54 12.82 6.34
CA GLU A 64 26.61 12.37 5.45
C GLU A 64 26.24 11.11 4.66
N PHE A 65 25.19 10.39 5.10
CA PHE A 65 24.68 9.21 4.40
C PHE A 65 23.78 9.57 3.23
N ASP A 66 23.82 8.77 2.19
CA ASP A 66 22.88 8.89 1.08
C ASP A 66 21.45 8.52 1.53
N GLU A 67 20.44 9.19 0.96
CA GLU A 67 19.04 8.98 1.37
C GLU A 67 18.57 7.53 1.20
N ASP A 68 19.09 6.80 0.23
CA ASP A 68 18.76 5.39 -0.04
C ASP A 68 19.45 4.40 0.92
N GLU A 69 20.49 4.83 1.64
CA GLU A 69 21.11 4.06 2.72
C GLU A 69 20.28 4.11 4.01
N ILE A 70 19.59 5.25 4.25
CA ILE A 70 18.79 5.48 5.46
C ILE A 70 17.34 5.03 5.24
N HIS A 71 16.78 5.31 4.07
CA HIS A 71 15.35 5.19 3.84
C HIS A 71 14.98 4.01 2.92
N THR A 72 13.94 3.27 3.31
CA THR A 72 13.34 2.23 2.47
C THR A 72 12.74 2.82 1.19
N PHE A 73 12.14 4.02 1.29
CA PHE A 73 11.63 4.81 0.18
C PHE A 73 12.00 6.27 0.36
N ILE A 74 12.45 6.90 -0.71
CA ILE A 74 12.81 8.32 -0.73
C ILE A 74 11.55 9.18 -0.85
N VAL A 75 11.42 10.18 0.02
CA VAL A 75 10.37 11.20 -0.04
C VAL A 75 11.01 12.56 -0.37
N PRO A 76 10.91 13.04 -1.61
CA PRO A 76 11.54 14.30 -2.01
C PRO A 76 11.04 15.50 -1.19
N LYS A 77 11.96 16.41 -0.87
CA LYS A 77 11.65 17.63 -0.10
C LYS A 77 10.52 18.43 -0.74
N GLY A 78 9.55 18.86 0.05
CA GLY A 78 8.37 19.62 -0.39
C GLY A 78 7.20 18.75 -0.88
N TYR A 79 7.36 17.40 -0.84
CA TYR A 79 6.33 16.46 -1.26
C TYR A 79 5.99 15.43 -0.16
N HIS A 80 6.37 15.73 1.08
CA HIS A 80 6.00 14.92 2.23
C HIS A 80 4.50 15.10 2.58
N TRP A 81 3.96 14.16 3.36
CA TRP A 81 2.57 14.21 3.82
C TRP A 81 2.16 15.58 4.40
N ASN A 82 3.02 16.15 5.24
CA ASN A 82 2.76 17.43 5.88
C ASN A 82 2.79 18.60 4.89
N ASP A 83 3.59 18.54 3.82
CA ASP A 83 3.60 19.56 2.76
C ASP A 83 2.27 19.53 2.00
N VAL A 84 1.79 18.33 1.62
CA VAL A 84 0.49 18.17 0.94
C VAL A 84 -0.66 18.61 1.85
N ARG A 85 -0.63 18.25 3.14
CA ARG A 85 -1.63 18.64 4.13
C ARG A 85 -1.72 20.16 4.34
N ALA A 86 -0.60 20.88 4.21
CA ALA A 86 -0.54 22.34 4.36
C ALA A 86 -1.21 23.10 3.21
N VAL A 87 -1.43 22.45 2.05
CA VAL A 87 -2.05 23.08 0.88
C VAL A 87 -3.53 23.37 1.15
N SER A 88 -3.99 24.60 0.85
CA SER A 88 -5.37 25.04 1.08
C SER A 88 -6.26 24.96 -0.15
N GLU A 89 -5.70 25.05 -1.34
CA GLU A 89 -6.40 25.06 -2.64
C GLU A 89 -5.71 24.13 -3.63
N ASN A 90 -6.48 23.55 -4.57
CA ASN A 90 -5.98 22.58 -5.53
C ASN A 90 -5.30 21.35 -4.87
N VAL A 91 -5.86 20.91 -3.76
CA VAL A 91 -5.34 19.80 -2.94
C VAL A 91 -5.13 18.53 -3.78
N GLY A 92 -6.06 18.24 -4.69
CA GLY A 92 -5.92 17.09 -5.59
C GLY A 92 -4.72 17.17 -6.54
N VAL A 93 -4.32 18.38 -6.96
CA VAL A 93 -3.10 18.60 -7.76
C VAL A 93 -1.87 18.32 -6.91
N ALA A 94 -1.82 18.86 -5.69
CA ALA A 94 -0.70 18.63 -4.76
C ALA A 94 -0.52 17.13 -4.44
N ILE A 95 -1.62 16.37 -4.23
CA ILE A 95 -1.57 14.92 -4.03
C ILE A 95 -0.93 14.22 -5.25
N VAL A 96 -1.41 14.54 -6.47
CA VAL A 96 -0.87 13.91 -7.70
C VAL A 96 0.61 14.25 -7.90
N GLU A 97 1.01 15.48 -7.63
CA GLU A 97 2.41 15.88 -7.74
C GLU A 97 3.29 15.13 -6.74
N ALA A 98 2.85 15.01 -5.48
CA ALA A 98 3.57 14.25 -4.46
C ALA A 98 3.70 12.78 -4.85
N PHE A 99 2.63 12.13 -5.32
CA PHE A 99 2.65 10.75 -5.79
C PHE A 99 3.68 10.55 -6.91
N ARG A 100 3.64 11.39 -7.94
CA ARG A 100 4.60 11.31 -9.06
C ARG A 100 6.04 11.56 -8.63
N LYS A 101 6.27 12.48 -7.69
CA LYS A 101 7.62 12.75 -7.19
C LYS A 101 8.16 11.59 -6.38
N VAL A 102 7.34 10.98 -5.52
CA VAL A 102 7.72 9.77 -4.77
C VAL A 102 7.94 8.57 -5.71
N GLU A 103 7.07 8.36 -6.71
CA GLU A 103 7.27 7.30 -7.72
C GLU A 103 8.59 7.49 -8.48
N ASN A 104 8.86 8.72 -8.94
CA ASN A 104 10.07 8.99 -9.72
C ASN A 104 11.36 8.83 -8.90
N ALA A 105 11.33 9.19 -7.62
CA ALA A 105 12.46 8.99 -6.70
C ALA A 105 12.70 7.50 -6.37
N ASN A 106 11.70 6.63 -6.57
CA ASN A 106 11.74 5.20 -6.30
C ASN A 106 11.27 4.39 -7.52
N SER A 107 11.70 4.78 -8.72
CA SER A 107 11.15 4.24 -9.98
C SER A 107 11.36 2.75 -10.18
N ASP A 108 12.39 2.17 -9.57
CA ASP A 108 12.69 0.74 -9.55
C ASP A 108 11.63 -0.09 -8.79
N LYS A 109 10.99 0.51 -7.75
CA LYS A 109 10.06 -0.17 -6.84
C LYS A 109 8.61 0.31 -6.99
N LEU A 110 8.40 1.62 -7.16
CA LEU A 110 7.08 2.24 -7.01
C LEU A 110 6.43 2.70 -8.31
N GLN A 111 7.00 2.44 -9.48
CA GLN A 111 6.43 2.91 -10.74
C GLN A 111 4.96 2.46 -10.91
N GLY A 112 4.05 3.44 -11.10
CA GLY A 112 2.62 3.23 -11.29
C GLY A 112 1.84 2.77 -10.06
N ILE A 113 2.44 2.80 -8.86
CA ILE A 113 1.83 2.26 -7.65
C ILE A 113 0.65 3.08 -7.15
N PHE A 114 0.68 4.42 -7.32
CA PHE A 114 -0.43 5.28 -6.89
C PHE A 114 -1.59 5.33 -7.90
N GLY A 115 -1.42 4.70 -9.08
CA GLY A 115 -2.45 4.66 -10.10
C GLY A 115 -2.75 6.03 -10.73
N ASP A 116 -3.87 6.10 -11.45
CA ASP A 116 -4.31 7.27 -12.22
C ASP A 116 -5.67 7.82 -11.77
N GLY A 117 -5.96 7.73 -10.49
CA GLY A 117 -7.20 8.23 -9.89
C GLY A 117 -7.48 9.70 -10.28
N ALA A 118 -8.74 10.04 -10.52
CA ALA A 118 -9.16 11.37 -10.96
C ALA A 118 -9.15 12.41 -9.81
N TRP A 119 -8.00 12.56 -9.15
CA TRP A 119 -7.79 13.41 -7.98
C TRP A 119 -8.10 14.89 -8.21
N THR A 120 -7.92 15.37 -9.45
CA THR A 120 -8.12 16.77 -9.83
C THR A 120 -9.56 17.10 -10.21
N ASN A 121 -10.45 16.13 -10.24
CA ASN A 121 -11.86 16.35 -10.56
C ASN A 121 -12.62 16.95 -9.35
N LYS A 122 -12.67 18.26 -9.28
CA LYS A 122 -13.31 19.01 -8.17
C LYS A 122 -14.81 18.78 -8.01
N ASN A 123 -15.51 18.28 -9.04
CA ASN A 123 -16.92 17.91 -8.94
C ASN A 123 -17.13 16.64 -8.12
N ARG A 124 -16.19 15.71 -8.18
CA ARG A 124 -16.20 14.46 -7.42
C ARG A 124 -15.41 14.56 -6.10
N LEU A 125 -14.27 15.25 -6.16
CA LEU A 125 -13.33 15.41 -5.05
C LEU A 125 -13.05 16.90 -4.81
N PRO A 126 -13.98 17.65 -4.22
CA PRO A 126 -13.74 19.04 -3.84
C PRO A 126 -12.59 19.12 -2.82
N ASP A 127 -11.82 20.23 -2.84
CA ASP A 127 -10.67 20.44 -1.94
C ASP A 127 -11.03 20.18 -0.46
N ARG A 128 -12.24 20.55 -0.04
CA ARG A 128 -12.72 20.27 1.34
C ARG A 128 -12.72 18.78 1.66
N LEU A 129 -13.25 17.94 0.77
CA LEU A 129 -13.31 16.49 0.99
C LEU A 129 -11.92 15.87 1.05
N LEU A 130 -11.01 16.32 0.17
CA LEU A 130 -9.62 15.89 0.20
C LEU A 130 -8.91 16.31 1.49
N LYS A 131 -9.18 17.53 1.98
CA LYS A 131 -8.68 17.98 3.28
C LYS A 131 -9.23 17.14 4.43
N ASP A 132 -10.52 16.84 4.43
CA ASP A 132 -11.13 16.00 5.46
C ASP A 132 -10.49 14.59 5.48
N LEU A 133 -10.16 14.04 4.30
CA LEU A 133 -9.41 12.77 4.18
C LEU A 133 -7.98 12.88 4.72
N LEU A 134 -7.23 13.92 4.34
CA LEU A 134 -5.87 14.14 4.81
C LEU A 134 -5.86 14.33 6.34
N GLU A 135 -6.80 15.12 6.88
CA GLU A 135 -6.95 15.30 8.33
C GLU A 135 -7.30 13.98 9.03
N HIS A 136 -8.21 13.19 8.47
CA HIS A 136 -8.55 11.89 9.01
C HIS A 136 -7.33 10.98 9.07
N PHE A 137 -6.59 10.84 7.96
CA PHE A 137 -5.36 10.05 7.94
C PHE A 137 -4.26 10.60 8.86
N SER A 138 -4.26 11.89 9.15
CA SER A 138 -3.32 12.52 10.08
C SER A 138 -3.62 12.25 11.56
N THR A 139 -4.78 11.67 11.90
CA THR A 139 -5.14 11.34 13.29
C THR A 139 -4.35 10.17 13.88
N LYS A 140 -3.70 9.38 13.04
CA LYS A 140 -2.87 8.24 13.44
C LYS A 140 -1.50 8.32 12.76
N THR A 141 -0.48 7.82 13.43
CA THR A 141 0.85 7.62 12.85
C THR A 141 0.98 6.16 12.44
N LEU A 142 1.31 5.92 11.18
CA LEU A 142 1.43 4.59 10.58
C LEU A 142 2.90 4.17 10.44
N SER A 143 3.79 4.58 11.34
CA SER A 143 5.18 4.13 11.38
C SER A 143 5.28 2.65 11.79
N ILE A 144 6.43 2.00 11.59
CA ILE A 144 6.62 0.58 11.95
C ILE A 144 6.42 0.36 13.44
N ALA A 145 6.88 1.28 14.28
CA ALA A 145 6.74 1.20 15.73
C ALA A 145 5.28 1.29 16.22
N ASN A 146 4.45 2.08 15.55
CA ASN A 146 3.04 2.29 15.94
C ASN A 146 2.08 1.30 15.28
N CYS A 147 2.41 0.86 14.07
CA CYS A 147 1.61 -0.04 13.24
C CYS A 147 2.56 -0.96 12.46
N PRO A 148 2.97 -2.10 13.05
CA PRO A 148 3.82 -3.08 12.39
C PRO A 148 3.27 -3.55 11.03
N GLU A 149 4.16 -4.02 10.16
CA GLU A 149 3.84 -4.44 8.80
C GLU A 149 2.69 -5.46 8.76
N ASP A 150 2.74 -6.50 9.59
CA ASP A 150 1.71 -7.54 9.60
C ASP A 150 0.34 -6.99 10.05
N GLU A 151 0.29 -6.03 10.97
CA GLU A 151 -0.96 -5.40 11.41
C GLU A 151 -1.54 -4.48 10.35
N LEU A 152 -0.70 -3.64 9.72
CA LEU A 152 -1.15 -2.77 8.63
C LEU A 152 -1.60 -3.58 7.42
N GLY A 153 -0.88 -4.64 7.08
CA GLY A 153 -1.26 -5.58 6.04
C GLY A 153 -2.62 -6.23 6.29
N GLN A 154 -2.88 -6.70 7.52
CA GLN A 154 -4.20 -7.22 7.90
C GLN A 154 -5.31 -6.16 7.79
N GLY A 155 -5.03 -4.91 8.17
CA GLY A 155 -5.96 -3.78 8.00
C GLY A 155 -6.24 -3.50 6.52
N TYR A 156 -5.22 -3.57 5.67
CA TYR A 156 -5.34 -3.41 4.23
C TYR A 156 -6.20 -4.51 3.60
N GLU A 157 -5.98 -5.77 3.97
CA GLU A 157 -6.78 -6.91 3.54
C GLU A 157 -8.24 -6.82 4.00
N TYR A 158 -8.47 -6.32 5.23
CA TYR A 158 -9.82 -6.01 5.70
C TYR A 158 -10.54 -5.03 4.78
N LEU A 159 -9.87 -3.95 4.33
CA LEU A 159 -10.46 -3.01 3.38
C LEU A 159 -10.72 -3.64 2.02
N ILE A 160 -9.80 -4.46 1.48
CA ILE A 160 -10.01 -5.18 0.22
C ILE A 160 -11.29 -6.00 0.32
N LYS A 161 -11.45 -6.78 1.39
CA LYS A 161 -12.65 -7.57 1.63
C LYS A 161 -13.91 -6.70 1.72
N LYS A 162 -13.87 -5.62 2.50
CA LYS A 162 -15.01 -4.71 2.68
C LYS A 162 -15.43 -4.05 1.37
N PHE A 163 -14.48 -3.62 0.55
CA PHE A 163 -14.79 -3.04 -0.75
C PHE A 163 -15.33 -4.09 -1.74
N ALA A 164 -14.88 -5.34 -1.62
CA ALA A 164 -15.45 -6.45 -2.38
C ALA A 164 -16.92 -6.71 -1.98
N ASP A 165 -17.23 -6.72 -0.69
CA ASP A 165 -18.58 -6.95 -0.18
C ASP A 165 -19.55 -5.81 -0.56
N ASP A 166 -19.10 -4.53 -0.48
CA ASP A 166 -19.94 -3.34 -0.71
C ASP A 166 -20.24 -3.06 -2.20
N SER A 167 -19.37 -3.47 -3.13
CA SER A 167 -19.48 -3.14 -4.55
C SER A 167 -20.21 -4.20 -5.40
N GLY A 168 -20.77 -5.25 -4.79
CA GLY A 168 -21.51 -6.29 -5.47
C GLY A 168 -20.66 -7.16 -6.41
N HIS A 169 -21.27 -7.76 -7.44
CA HIS A 169 -20.61 -8.77 -8.29
C HIS A 169 -19.32 -8.34 -9.00
N THR A 170 -19.13 -7.04 -9.25
CA THR A 170 -17.93 -6.50 -9.91
C THR A 170 -16.68 -6.44 -9.04
N ALA A 171 -16.82 -6.60 -7.73
CA ALA A 171 -15.68 -6.51 -6.81
C ALA A 171 -15.19 -7.87 -6.32
N GLN A 172 -15.92 -8.94 -6.58
CA GLN A 172 -15.47 -10.30 -6.28
C GLN A 172 -14.22 -10.71 -7.09
N GLU A 173 -13.89 -9.97 -8.15
CA GLU A 173 -12.66 -10.17 -8.93
C GLU A 173 -11.38 -9.97 -8.15
N PHE A 174 -11.44 -9.35 -6.95
CA PHE A 174 -10.26 -8.97 -6.16
C PHE A 174 -10.06 -9.78 -4.88
N TYR A 175 -11.03 -10.61 -4.50
CA TYR A 175 -10.97 -11.29 -3.21
C TYR A 175 -11.29 -12.78 -3.34
N THR A 176 -10.28 -13.62 -3.16
CA THR A 176 -10.43 -15.07 -3.02
C THR A 176 -10.65 -15.43 -1.56
N ASN A 177 -11.56 -16.38 -1.28
CA ASN A 177 -11.83 -16.85 0.07
C ASN A 177 -10.55 -17.33 0.76
N ARG A 178 -10.21 -16.75 1.92
CA ARG A 178 -8.95 -17.00 2.62
C ARG A 178 -8.77 -18.45 3.06
N THR A 179 -9.85 -19.17 3.37
CA THR A 179 -9.79 -20.60 3.67
C THR A 179 -9.30 -21.43 2.48
N VAL A 180 -9.77 -21.06 1.26
CA VAL A 180 -9.30 -21.72 0.03
C VAL A 180 -7.85 -21.39 -0.26
N VAL A 181 -7.48 -20.11 -0.13
CA VAL A 181 -6.09 -19.63 -0.31
C VAL A 181 -5.15 -20.35 0.65
N HIS A 182 -5.50 -20.44 1.93
CA HIS A 182 -4.71 -21.15 2.94
C HIS A 182 -4.55 -22.63 2.61
N LEU A 183 -5.66 -23.32 2.27
CA LEU A 183 -5.60 -24.73 1.85
C LEU A 183 -4.67 -24.93 0.65
N MET A 184 -4.75 -24.07 -0.37
CA MET A 184 -3.87 -24.15 -1.54
C MET A 184 -2.40 -23.94 -1.14
N THR A 185 -2.12 -22.99 -0.24
CA THR A 185 -0.77 -22.74 0.27
C THR A 185 -0.22 -23.96 1.02
N GLU A 186 -1.02 -24.58 1.91
CA GLU A 186 -0.63 -25.81 2.61
C GLU A 186 -0.36 -26.97 1.64
N MET A 187 -1.17 -27.12 0.60
CA MET A 187 -0.96 -28.15 -0.43
C MET A 187 0.31 -27.94 -1.24
N LEU A 188 0.68 -26.70 -1.52
CA LEU A 188 1.92 -26.34 -2.22
C LEU A 188 3.15 -26.49 -1.33
N ASN A 189 2.99 -26.28 -0.01
CA ASN A 189 4.04 -26.36 1.01
C ASN A 189 5.34 -25.65 0.59
N PRO A 190 5.32 -24.32 0.38
CA PRO A 190 6.49 -23.59 -0.09
C PRO A 190 7.66 -23.68 0.88
N GLU A 191 8.89 -23.68 0.35
CA GLU A 191 10.12 -23.76 1.12
C GLU A 191 10.97 -22.48 0.96
N SER A 192 11.87 -22.26 1.94
CA SER A 192 12.83 -21.14 1.89
C SER A 192 13.72 -21.23 0.66
N GLY A 193 13.94 -20.09 -0.04
CA GLY A 193 14.78 -20.02 -1.23
C GLY A 193 14.12 -20.45 -2.53
N GLU A 194 12.85 -20.85 -2.48
CA GLU A 194 12.07 -21.11 -3.69
C GLU A 194 11.55 -19.82 -4.32
N SER A 195 11.00 -19.94 -5.53
CA SER A 195 10.23 -18.86 -6.18
C SER A 195 8.76 -19.23 -6.24
N ILE A 196 7.90 -18.25 -5.96
CA ILE A 196 6.45 -18.40 -5.97
C ILE A 196 5.89 -17.50 -7.07
N TYR A 197 5.09 -18.08 -7.97
CA TYR A 197 4.50 -17.36 -9.09
C TYR A 197 2.98 -17.53 -9.13
N ASP A 198 2.28 -16.40 -9.18
CA ASP A 198 0.83 -16.35 -9.38
C ASP A 198 0.51 -15.66 -10.71
N PRO A 199 0.01 -16.39 -11.74
CA PRO A 199 -0.26 -15.83 -13.06
C PRO A 199 -1.50 -14.92 -13.10
N THR A 200 -2.28 -14.83 -12.03
CA THR A 200 -3.51 -14.03 -11.91
C THR A 200 -3.63 -13.44 -10.52
N CYS A 201 -2.56 -12.79 -10.06
CA CYS A 201 -2.35 -12.50 -8.63
C CYS A 201 -3.38 -11.55 -7.99
N GLY A 202 -4.15 -10.82 -8.78
CA GLY A 202 -5.16 -9.90 -8.24
C GLY A 202 -4.54 -8.92 -7.23
N SER A 203 -5.08 -8.92 -6.00
CA SER A 203 -4.54 -8.16 -4.87
C SER A 203 -3.37 -8.86 -4.15
N ALA A 204 -2.75 -9.86 -4.76
CA ALA A 204 -1.62 -10.65 -4.25
C ALA A 204 -1.92 -11.52 -3.00
N GLY A 205 -3.19 -11.84 -2.75
CA GLY A 205 -3.58 -12.57 -1.55
C GLY A 205 -2.99 -13.98 -1.44
N MET A 206 -2.78 -14.71 -2.54
CA MET A 206 -2.13 -16.02 -2.53
C MET A 206 -0.62 -15.91 -2.24
N LEU A 207 0.04 -14.90 -2.81
CA LEU A 207 1.46 -14.64 -2.57
C LEU A 207 1.70 -14.28 -1.09
N ILE A 208 0.83 -13.44 -0.51
CA ILE A 208 0.87 -13.08 0.91
C ILE A 208 0.63 -14.29 1.80
N SER A 209 -0.32 -15.16 1.45
CA SER A 209 -0.58 -16.40 2.20
C SER A 209 0.65 -17.32 2.24
N ALA A 210 1.37 -17.43 1.14
CA ALA A 210 2.59 -18.22 1.07
C ALA A 210 3.71 -17.66 1.98
N ILE A 211 3.88 -16.33 2.00
CA ILE A 211 4.82 -15.66 2.92
C ILE A 211 4.39 -15.85 4.38
N ALA A 212 3.09 -15.69 4.69
CA ALA A 212 2.57 -15.89 6.03
C ALA A 212 2.80 -17.34 6.50
N TYR A 213 2.55 -18.33 5.63
CA TYR A 213 2.80 -19.73 5.91
C TYR A 213 4.27 -20.00 6.28
N LEU A 214 5.22 -19.44 5.53
CA LEU A 214 6.65 -19.57 5.83
C LEU A 214 7.00 -18.95 7.19
N LYS A 215 6.46 -17.77 7.49
CA LYS A 215 6.62 -17.08 8.78
C LYS A 215 6.08 -17.95 9.93
N GLU A 216 4.89 -18.54 9.79
CA GLU A 216 4.25 -19.41 10.79
C GLU A 216 5.05 -20.70 11.04
N GLN A 217 5.70 -21.23 9.99
CA GLN A 217 6.59 -22.39 10.11
C GLN A 217 7.99 -22.02 10.65
N GLY A 218 8.25 -20.76 10.96
CA GLY A 218 9.57 -20.30 11.41
C GLY A 218 10.66 -20.39 10.34
N LYS A 219 10.29 -20.47 9.06
CA LYS A 219 11.22 -20.58 7.93
C LYS A 219 11.68 -19.16 7.49
N GLU A 220 12.88 -19.10 6.91
CA GLU A 220 13.35 -17.84 6.30
C GLU A 220 12.55 -17.56 5.02
N TRP A 221 11.77 -16.50 5.04
CA TRP A 221 10.87 -16.11 3.97
C TRP A 221 11.41 -14.98 3.08
N ARG A 222 12.40 -14.22 3.56
CA ARG A 222 12.95 -13.05 2.85
C ARG A 222 13.75 -13.43 1.62
N ASN A 223 14.23 -14.66 1.55
CA ASN A 223 14.94 -15.21 0.40
C ASN A 223 14.04 -15.89 -0.64
N VAL A 224 12.72 -15.81 -0.46
CA VAL A 224 11.74 -16.31 -1.43
C VAL A 224 11.48 -15.25 -2.48
N ALA A 225 11.68 -15.60 -3.75
CA ALA A 225 11.35 -14.72 -4.85
C ALA A 225 9.85 -14.78 -5.18
N VAL A 226 9.19 -13.63 -5.19
CA VAL A 226 7.74 -13.51 -5.38
C VAL A 226 7.44 -12.89 -6.73
N TYR A 227 6.68 -13.58 -7.57
CA TYR A 227 6.28 -13.12 -8.89
C TYR A 227 4.76 -13.16 -9.05
N GLY A 228 4.21 -12.12 -9.67
CA GLY A 228 2.78 -12.03 -9.96
C GLY A 228 2.50 -11.46 -11.33
N GLN A 229 1.36 -11.85 -11.89
CA GLN A 229 0.83 -11.29 -13.12
C GLN A 229 -0.58 -10.76 -12.87
N GLU A 230 -0.87 -9.52 -13.33
CA GLU A 230 -2.20 -8.92 -13.24
C GLU A 230 -2.41 -7.97 -14.43
N ILE A 231 -3.48 -8.20 -15.18
CA ILE A 231 -3.80 -7.42 -16.39
C ILE A 231 -4.34 -6.03 -16.05
N ASN A 232 -5.06 -5.90 -14.93
CA ASN A 232 -5.66 -4.64 -14.52
C ASN A 232 -4.63 -3.81 -13.74
N ALA A 233 -4.25 -2.64 -14.28
CA ALA A 233 -3.24 -1.76 -13.69
C ALA A 233 -3.57 -1.32 -12.26
N LEU A 234 -4.85 -1.00 -11.96
CA LEU A 234 -5.27 -0.62 -10.62
C LEU A 234 -5.13 -1.79 -9.65
N THR A 235 -5.54 -2.99 -10.07
CA THR A 235 -5.43 -4.20 -9.26
C THR A 235 -3.98 -4.58 -9.02
N SER A 236 -3.12 -4.47 -10.03
CA SER A 236 -1.67 -4.65 -9.91
C SER A 236 -1.07 -3.68 -8.89
N ALA A 237 -1.44 -2.40 -8.95
CA ALA A 237 -1.01 -1.39 -7.97
C ALA A 237 -1.45 -1.76 -6.54
N ILE A 238 -2.70 -2.19 -6.36
CA ILE A 238 -3.23 -2.66 -5.07
C ILE A 238 -2.44 -3.88 -4.57
N GLY A 239 -2.14 -4.83 -5.44
CA GLY A 239 -1.34 -6.02 -5.10
C GLY A 239 0.09 -5.66 -4.68
N LYS A 240 0.76 -4.75 -5.38
CA LYS A 240 2.09 -4.22 -5.01
C LYS A 240 2.05 -3.56 -3.63
N MET A 241 1.11 -2.64 -3.40
CA MET A 241 0.95 -2.00 -2.10
C MET A 241 0.73 -3.04 -0.99
N ASN A 242 -0.11 -4.04 -1.25
CA ASN A 242 -0.40 -5.11 -0.29
C ASN A 242 0.86 -5.89 0.10
N LEU A 243 1.67 -6.29 -0.87
CA LEU A 243 2.94 -6.99 -0.63
C LEU A 243 3.92 -6.13 0.17
N PHE A 244 4.10 -4.85 -0.20
CA PHE A 244 4.95 -3.92 0.56
C PHE A 244 4.48 -3.73 2.01
N LEU A 245 3.16 -3.63 2.23
CA LEU A 245 2.60 -3.48 3.58
C LEU A 245 2.77 -4.74 4.43
N HIS A 246 2.98 -5.92 3.82
CA HIS A 246 3.34 -7.18 4.49
C HIS A 246 4.87 -7.40 4.59
N GLY A 247 5.68 -6.38 4.25
CA GLY A 247 7.13 -6.41 4.38
C GLY A 247 7.87 -7.12 3.23
N VAL A 248 7.17 -7.48 2.15
CA VAL A 248 7.81 -8.06 0.95
C VAL A 248 8.39 -6.94 0.11
N LYS A 249 9.73 -6.78 0.11
CA LYS A 249 10.43 -5.67 -0.56
C LYS A 249 10.91 -6.03 -1.96
N ASP A 250 11.33 -7.29 -2.19
CA ASP A 250 11.75 -7.80 -3.49
C ASP A 250 10.59 -8.50 -4.18
N LEU A 251 10.00 -7.82 -5.12
CA LEU A 251 8.90 -8.38 -5.90
C LEU A 251 8.93 -7.90 -7.35
N SER A 252 8.49 -8.77 -8.23
CA SER A 252 8.22 -8.45 -9.62
C SER A 252 6.75 -8.72 -9.91
N LEU A 253 5.94 -7.66 -9.97
CA LEU A 253 4.58 -7.74 -10.50
C LEU A 253 4.61 -7.29 -11.96
N ILE A 254 4.34 -8.22 -12.86
CA ILE A 254 4.35 -7.97 -14.29
C ILE A 254 2.93 -7.59 -14.71
N HIS A 255 2.78 -6.36 -15.22
CA HIS A 255 1.57 -5.95 -15.91
C HIS A 255 1.62 -6.49 -17.33
N ILE A 256 0.79 -7.47 -17.67
CA ILE A 256 0.66 -7.96 -19.05
C ILE A 256 -0.46 -7.19 -19.73
N SER A 257 -0.11 -6.39 -20.73
CA SER A 257 -1.01 -6.05 -21.83
C SER A 257 -1.25 -7.34 -22.63
N GLU A 258 -2.49 -7.75 -22.83
CA GLU A 258 -3.00 -8.91 -23.58
C GLU A 258 -1.98 -9.94 -24.07
N PRO A 259 -2.20 -11.26 -23.85
CA PRO A 259 -1.33 -12.26 -24.46
C PRO A 259 -1.34 -12.02 -25.96
N THR A 260 -0.17 -11.72 -26.53
CA THR A 260 0.03 -11.72 -27.99
C THR A 260 -0.52 -13.05 -28.48
N ARG A 261 -1.67 -13.03 -29.19
CA ARG A 261 -2.16 -14.22 -29.87
C ARG A 261 -1.04 -14.72 -30.76
N PRO A 262 -0.62 -16.00 -30.66
CA PRO A 262 0.25 -16.56 -31.67
C PRO A 262 -0.49 -16.44 -32.99
N LEU A 263 0.20 -15.85 -33.97
CA LEU A 263 -0.26 -15.79 -35.36
C LEU A 263 -0.39 -17.20 -35.92
#